data_f299b0a088362106a00f4e840b587007
#
_entry.id   f299b0a088362106a00f4e840b587007
#
_cell.length_a   1.000
_cell.length_b   1.000
_cell.length_c   1.000
_cell.angle_alpha   90.00
_cell.angle_beta   90.00
_cell.angle_gamma   90.00
#
_symmetry.space_group_name_H-M   'P 1'
#
loop_
_entity.id
_entity.type
_entity.pdbx_description
1 polymer ?
#
loop_
_entity_poly.entity_id
_entity_poly.type
_entity_poly.pdbx_seq_one_letter_code
_entity_poly.pdbx_strand_id
1 'polypeptide(L)'
;MDASWSPVPPARVAILDGFWKRWRDLVGRTTLFHQFRQLQGEGQVDALALDQKMHRGRAVGDDWYWGGSIFWDSDLAKWLEAASARLQYAPDPELEKLVDDIIARFERAQQPDGYVNSHILTWRPRHRFKNLRDLHELYCAGHLMEAAVVHHEATGKDTLLSVVRRYADLLFERFGKGADKINGYCGHPEIELALMRLYRSTGDSRYLELSRFFIDERGASPNYFEREAIERLDRREFRPNHPGSPYAYMQAHEPIRQQTKVVGHAVRAMYLLSAVVDVGVATQDASLLQTAERLWRDVIKTKLYLTGGIGSASENEGFTRDFDLPNEKAYAETCASIGLFLFGHRLLQTGLNSEFADIMELALYNCILSGIGLDGESFFYDNPLESRGNHRRIAWPWWCPCCPPNLARLISSLSGYLLSEGPEGIAIHQYVSCAATFPGVRLTLKSGLPFAGDNSIEIAAEAPFDKALAFRLPAWAGKTTLDRKSVV
;
A
#
# COMPACT_ATOMS: atom_id res chain seq x y z
N MET A 1 10.97 10.22 -22.11
CA MET A 1 10.94 8.74 -21.99
C MET A 1 9.56 8.33 -22.44
N ASP A 2 9.49 7.86 -23.68
CA ASP A 2 8.24 7.39 -24.24
C ASP A 2 7.93 6.01 -23.68
N ALA A 3 6.65 5.83 -23.43
CA ALA A 3 5.97 4.59 -23.11
C ALA A 3 6.38 3.87 -21.84
N SER A 4 5.76 4.31 -20.81
CA SER A 4 5.64 3.57 -19.57
C SER A 4 4.92 2.23 -19.78
N TRP A 5 5.41 1.20 -19.13
CA TRP A 5 4.71 -0.05 -18.97
C TRP A 5 3.55 0.14 -18.01
N SER A 6 2.39 -0.38 -18.35
CA SER A 6 1.20 -0.30 -17.49
C SER A 6 0.86 -1.67 -16.93
N PRO A 7 0.51 -1.79 -15.64
CA PRO A 7 0.03 -3.05 -15.09
C PRO A 7 -1.19 -3.55 -15.86
N VAL A 8 -1.26 -4.86 -16.11
CA VAL A 8 -2.48 -5.45 -16.67
C VAL A 8 -3.58 -5.42 -15.61
N PRO A 9 -4.75 -4.83 -15.90
CA PRO A 9 -5.84 -4.74 -14.93
C PRO A 9 -6.19 -6.09 -14.29
N PRO A 10 -6.43 -6.18 -12.98
CA PRO A 10 -6.75 -7.44 -12.30
C PRO A 10 -7.92 -8.19 -12.91
N ALA A 11 -8.92 -7.48 -13.44
CA ALA A 11 -10.08 -8.07 -14.13
C ALA A 11 -9.72 -8.87 -15.37
N ARG A 12 -8.55 -8.61 -15.98
CA ARG A 12 -8.06 -9.31 -17.16
C ARG A 12 -7.15 -10.49 -16.84
N VAL A 13 -6.83 -10.72 -15.56
CA VAL A 13 -5.86 -11.74 -15.11
C VAL A 13 -6.50 -12.66 -14.08
N ALA A 14 -6.77 -13.90 -14.47
CA ALA A 14 -7.29 -14.93 -13.57
C ALA A 14 -6.15 -15.83 -13.08
N ILE A 15 -5.91 -15.91 -11.77
CA ILE A 15 -5.01 -16.91 -11.17
C ILE A 15 -5.73 -18.26 -11.19
N LEU A 16 -5.11 -19.29 -11.80
CA LEU A 16 -5.77 -20.55 -12.12
C LEU A 16 -5.66 -21.59 -11.01
N ASP A 17 -4.42 -21.96 -10.67
CA ASP A 17 -4.12 -23.05 -9.75
C ASP A 17 -2.79 -22.81 -9.03
N GLY A 18 -2.32 -23.82 -8.26
CA GLY A 18 -1.02 -23.82 -7.65
C GLY A 18 -0.94 -23.05 -6.33
N PHE A 19 0.30 -22.64 -6.00
CA PHE A 19 0.64 -22.09 -4.69
C PHE A 19 -0.17 -20.84 -4.33
N TRP A 20 -0.19 -19.85 -5.22
CA TRP A 20 -0.87 -18.57 -4.94
C TRP A 20 -2.39 -18.65 -4.99
N LYS A 21 -2.95 -19.58 -5.74
CA LYS A 21 -4.40 -19.84 -5.73
C LYS A 21 -4.87 -20.29 -4.35
N ARG A 22 -4.09 -21.17 -3.69
CA ARG A 22 -4.40 -21.64 -2.33
C ARG A 22 -4.40 -20.48 -1.32
N TRP A 23 -3.40 -19.60 -1.40
CA TRP A 23 -3.33 -18.43 -0.51
C TRP A 23 -4.45 -17.44 -0.76
N ARG A 24 -4.77 -17.16 -2.03
CA ARG A 24 -5.93 -16.31 -2.35
C ARG A 24 -7.26 -16.89 -1.87
N ASP A 25 -7.44 -18.20 -2.02
CA ASP A 25 -8.64 -18.89 -1.53
C ASP A 25 -8.73 -18.88 -0.01
N LEU A 26 -7.60 -19.09 0.69
CA LEU A 26 -7.53 -18.99 2.15
C LEU A 26 -7.89 -17.58 2.63
N VAL A 27 -7.28 -16.56 2.04
CA VAL A 27 -7.60 -15.16 2.36
C VAL A 27 -9.07 -14.88 2.10
N GLY A 28 -9.60 -15.27 0.95
CA GLY A 28 -10.98 -14.99 0.58
C GLY A 28 -12.03 -15.71 1.40
N ARG A 29 -11.77 -16.96 1.84
CA ARG A 29 -12.76 -17.78 2.55
C ARG A 29 -12.65 -17.72 4.07
N THR A 30 -11.46 -17.45 4.59
CA THR A 30 -11.18 -17.51 6.01
C THR A 30 -10.72 -16.16 6.56
N THR A 31 -9.65 -15.60 6.00
CA THR A 31 -8.99 -14.42 6.55
C THR A 31 -9.90 -13.20 6.56
N LEU A 32 -10.61 -12.91 5.47
CA LEU A 32 -11.48 -11.72 5.38
C LEU A 32 -12.61 -11.78 6.41
N PHE A 33 -13.22 -12.94 6.63
CA PHE A 33 -14.28 -13.10 7.62
C PHE A 33 -13.73 -13.07 9.06
N HIS A 34 -12.54 -13.65 9.29
CA HIS A 34 -11.84 -13.53 10.57
C HIS A 34 -11.54 -12.06 10.89
N GLN A 35 -10.93 -11.33 9.98
CA GLN A 35 -10.60 -9.92 10.15
C GLN A 35 -11.85 -9.07 10.39
N PHE A 36 -12.94 -9.32 9.66
CA PHE A 36 -14.19 -8.61 9.90
C PHE A 36 -14.73 -8.83 11.32
N ARG A 37 -14.71 -10.07 11.83
CA ARG A 37 -15.11 -10.37 13.21
C ARG A 37 -14.22 -9.61 14.22
N GLN A 38 -12.91 -9.52 13.97
CA GLN A 38 -12.00 -8.76 14.83
C GLN A 38 -12.30 -7.27 14.81
N LEU A 39 -12.44 -6.67 13.62
CA LEU A 39 -12.78 -5.25 13.44
C LEU A 39 -14.11 -4.89 14.11
N GLN A 40 -15.10 -5.75 14.00
CA GLN A 40 -16.38 -5.59 14.68
C GLN A 40 -16.25 -5.76 16.20
N GLY A 41 -15.54 -6.79 16.65
CA GLY A 41 -15.32 -7.08 18.07
C GLY A 41 -14.56 -5.98 18.81
N GLU A 42 -13.58 -5.35 18.17
CA GLU A 42 -12.84 -4.20 18.71
C GLU A 42 -13.65 -2.89 18.65
N GLY A 43 -14.76 -2.84 17.91
CA GLY A 43 -15.64 -1.67 17.80
C GLY A 43 -15.28 -0.70 16.68
N GLN A 44 -14.41 -1.08 15.74
CA GLN A 44 -14.04 -0.21 14.61
C GLN A 44 -15.22 0.01 13.67
N VAL A 45 -16.06 -1.01 13.44
CA VAL A 45 -17.29 -0.90 12.66
C VAL A 45 -18.29 0.06 13.31
N ASP A 46 -18.46 -0.04 14.64
CA ASP A 46 -19.40 0.77 15.39
C ASP A 46 -18.93 2.23 15.56
N ALA A 47 -17.62 2.48 15.45
CA ALA A 47 -17.05 3.84 15.50
C ALA A 47 -17.62 4.75 14.41
N LEU A 48 -18.03 4.19 13.26
CA LEU A 48 -18.67 4.94 12.16
C LEU A 48 -20.08 5.45 12.50
N ALA A 49 -20.68 5.04 13.63
CA ALA A 49 -21.90 5.65 14.13
C ALA A 49 -21.68 7.07 14.69
N LEU A 50 -20.45 7.47 14.94
CA LEU A 50 -20.04 8.76 15.53
C LEU A 50 -20.66 9.02 16.91
N ASP A 51 -21.02 7.96 17.61
CA ASP A 51 -21.56 8.01 18.97
C ASP A 51 -20.49 7.66 19.98
N GLN A 52 -20.22 8.58 20.92
CA GLN A 52 -19.21 8.36 21.98
C GLN A 52 -19.50 7.14 22.85
N LYS A 53 -20.77 6.74 23.01
CA LYS A 53 -21.15 5.55 23.79
C LYS A 53 -20.83 4.26 23.06
N MET A 54 -20.89 4.29 21.73
CA MET A 54 -20.62 3.13 20.86
C MET A 54 -19.14 3.04 20.49
N HIS A 55 -18.45 4.17 20.45
CA HIS A 55 -17.04 4.22 20.08
C HIS A 55 -16.17 3.69 21.22
N ARG A 56 -15.75 2.44 21.15
CA ARG A 56 -14.92 1.76 22.17
C ARG A 56 -13.48 2.25 22.22
N GLY A 57 -13.03 3.04 21.23
CA GLY A 57 -11.76 3.74 21.27
C GLY A 57 -11.74 4.66 22.50
N ARG A 58 -10.75 4.50 23.35
CA ARG A 58 -10.63 5.33 24.55
C ARG A 58 -10.41 6.78 24.15
N ALA A 59 -11.25 7.69 24.64
CA ALA A 59 -10.86 9.07 24.82
C ALA A 59 -9.67 9.07 25.79
N VAL A 60 -8.47 9.06 25.27
CA VAL A 60 -7.29 9.30 26.08
C VAL A 60 -7.32 10.78 26.39
N GLY A 61 -7.16 11.17 27.67
CA GLY A 61 -7.23 12.54 28.14
C GLY A 61 -6.53 13.58 27.27
N ASP A 62 -6.17 14.73 27.76
CA ASP A 62 -5.52 15.78 26.97
C ASP A 62 -4.19 15.37 26.29
N ASP A 63 -3.64 14.21 26.67
CA ASP A 63 -2.50 13.57 26.01
C ASP A 63 -2.92 12.84 24.73
N TRP A 64 -2.75 13.51 23.63
CA TRP A 64 -3.10 13.18 22.25
C TRP A 64 -2.54 11.87 21.70
N TYR A 65 -1.81 11.08 22.44
CA TYR A 65 -0.79 10.21 21.88
C TYR A 65 -1.14 8.73 21.72
N TRP A 66 -2.11 8.16 22.42
CA TRP A 66 -2.29 6.70 22.44
C TRP A 66 -3.75 6.23 22.58
N GLY A 67 -4.61 6.69 21.71
CA GLY A 67 -5.85 5.96 21.49
C GLY A 67 -5.74 5.25 20.15
N GLY A 68 -5.59 3.92 20.09
CA GLY A 68 -5.49 3.14 18.84
C GLY A 68 -6.57 3.44 17.80
N SER A 69 -7.62 4.19 18.16
CA SER A 69 -8.69 4.59 17.26
C SER A 69 -8.34 5.68 16.24
N ILE A 70 -7.17 6.33 16.33
CA ILE A 70 -6.79 7.38 15.37
C ILE A 70 -6.59 6.88 13.93
N PHE A 71 -6.38 5.58 13.75
CA PHE A 71 -6.19 4.93 12.44
C PHE A 71 -7.23 3.85 12.13
N TRP A 72 -8.28 3.69 12.94
CA TRP A 72 -9.31 2.65 12.77
C TRP A 72 -9.98 2.67 11.39
N ASP A 73 -10.28 3.86 10.87
CA ASP A 73 -10.89 3.98 9.54
C ASP A 73 -10.00 3.39 8.45
N SER A 74 -8.67 3.45 8.61
CA SER A 74 -7.73 2.87 7.64
C SER A 74 -7.73 1.34 7.67
N ASP A 75 -7.95 0.72 8.82
CA ASP A 75 -8.02 -0.73 8.93
C ASP A 75 -9.30 -1.28 8.26
N LEU A 76 -10.44 -0.60 8.49
CA LEU A 76 -11.67 -0.87 7.76
C LEU A 76 -11.52 -0.65 6.25
N ALA A 77 -10.85 0.43 5.84
CA ALA A 77 -10.62 0.74 4.44
C ALA A 77 -9.75 -0.33 3.75
N LYS A 78 -8.66 -0.77 4.38
CA LYS A 78 -7.83 -1.87 3.86
C LYS A 78 -8.60 -3.19 3.75
N TRP A 79 -9.46 -3.48 4.74
CA TRP A 79 -10.35 -4.63 4.68
C TRP A 79 -11.35 -4.50 3.51
N LEU A 80 -11.97 -3.32 3.32
CA LEU A 80 -12.85 -3.04 2.18
C LEU A 80 -12.14 -3.23 0.84
N GLU A 81 -10.90 -2.75 0.72
CA GLU A 81 -10.09 -2.94 -0.48
C GLU A 81 -9.85 -4.44 -0.76
N ALA A 82 -9.45 -5.20 0.27
CA ALA A 82 -9.22 -6.63 0.15
C ALA A 82 -10.49 -7.41 -0.22
N ALA A 83 -11.61 -7.09 0.43
CA ALA A 83 -12.91 -7.72 0.18
C ALA A 83 -13.43 -7.39 -1.23
N SER A 84 -13.31 -6.13 -1.66
CA SER A 84 -13.69 -5.70 -3.00
C SER A 84 -12.87 -6.40 -4.08
N ALA A 85 -11.55 -6.48 -3.92
CA ALA A 85 -10.67 -7.21 -4.82
C ALA A 85 -11.04 -8.71 -4.87
N ARG A 86 -11.47 -9.30 -3.75
CA ARG A 86 -11.97 -10.69 -3.70
C ARG A 86 -13.25 -10.87 -4.50
N LEU A 87 -14.20 -9.94 -4.39
CA LEU A 87 -15.47 -9.98 -5.14
C LEU A 87 -15.26 -9.92 -6.67
N GLN A 88 -14.19 -9.26 -7.14
CA GLN A 88 -13.87 -9.16 -8.56
C GLN A 88 -13.65 -10.51 -9.24
N TYR A 89 -13.00 -11.47 -8.56
CA TYR A 89 -12.65 -12.76 -9.16
C TYR A 89 -13.50 -13.94 -8.68
N ALA A 90 -14.28 -13.76 -7.62
CA ALA A 90 -15.19 -14.80 -7.16
C ALA A 90 -16.35 -14.15 -6.39
N PRO A 91 -17.54 -14.12 -6.98
CA PRO A 91 -18.75 -13.62 -6.33
C PRO A 91 -19.02 -14.31 -4.99
N ASP A 92 -19.42 -13.53 -3.97
CA ASP A 92 -19.72 -14.01 -2.64
C ASP A 92 -20.78 -13.07 -2.02
N PRO A 93 -22.07 -13.49 -2.01
CA PRO A 93 -23.15 -12.63 -1.53
C PRO A 93 -23.07 -12.26 -0.05
N GLU A 94 -22.48 -13.12 0.80
CA GLU A 94 -22.28 -12.81 2.22
C GLU A 94 -21.21 -11.70 2.37
N LEU A 95 -20.08 -11.84 1.70
CA LEU A 95 -19.02 -10.83 1.70
C LEU A 95 -19.49 -9.51 1.10
N GLU A 96 -20.24 -9.57 -0.02
CA GLU A 96 -20.79 -8.37 -0.67
C GLU A 96 -21.71 -7.60 0.27
N LYS A 97 -22.59 -8.30 1.02
CA LYS A 97 -23.46 -7.68 2.02
C LYS A 97 -22.66 -6.96 3.12
N LEU A 98 -21.57 -7.55 3.60
CA LEU A 98 -20.71 -6.92 4.60
C LEU A 98 -20.02 -5.68 4.03
N VAL A 99 -19.53 -5.74 2.80
CA VAL A 99 -18.93 -4.60 2.09
C VAL A 99 -19.94 -3.47 1.94
N ASP A 100 -21.14 -3.75 1.46
CA ASP A 100 -22.20 -2.75 1.26
C ASP A 100 -22.62 -2.11 2.60
N ASP A 101 -22.70 -2.88 3.72
CA ASP A 101 -23.01 -2.31 5.04
C ASP A 101 -21.93 -1.33 5.51
N ILE A 102 -20.64 -1.68 5.37
CA ILE A 102 -19.56 -0.78 5.74
C ILE A 102 -19.55 0.49 4.88
N ILE A 103 -19.77 0.36 3.58
CA ILE A 103 -19.87 1.51 2.66
C ILE A 103 -21.01 2.44 3.08
N ALA A 104 -22.19 1.88 3.37
CA ALA A 104 -23.33 2.66 3.83
C ALA A 104 -23.07 3.37 5.18
N ARG A 105 -22.24 2.79 6.05
CA ARG A 105 -21.82 3.45 7.30
C ARG A 105 -20.89 4.62 7.03
N PHE A 106 -19.90 4.49 6.14
CA PHE A 106 -19.05 5.61 5.71
C PHE A 106 -19.87 6.74 5.07
N GLU A 107 -20.81 6.41 4.20
CA GLU A 107 -21.70 7.39 3.56
C GLU A 107 -22.51 8.17 4.61
N ARG A 108 -23.10 7.48 5.60
CA ARG A 108 -23.84 8.15 6.69
C ARG A 108 -22.95 8.99 7.62
N ALA A 109 -21.69 8.56 7.86
CA ALA A 109 -20.74 9.28 8.69
C ALA A 109 -20.19 10.54 8.03
N GLN A 110 -20.24 10.61 6.69
CA GLN A 110 -19.69 11.73 5.94
C GLN A 110 -20.45 13.02 6.22
N GLN A 111 -19.70 14.08 6.54
CA GLN A 111 -20.25 15.39 6.82
C GLN A 111 -20.67 16.11 5.53
N PRO A 112 -21.52 17.15 5.63
CA PRO A 112 -21.99 17.89 4.44
C PRO A 112 -20.88 18.50 3.58
N ASP A 113 -19.73 18.84 4.18
CA ASP A 113 -18.54 19.36 3.50
C ASP A 113 -17.65 18.27 2.88
N GLY A 114 -18.04 17.00 2.97
CA GLY A 114 -17.30 15.88 2.42
C GLY A 114 -16.32 15.20 3.41
N TYR A 115 -16.10 15.77 4.59
CA TYR A 115 -15.18 15.20 5.58
C TYR A 115 -15.70 13.90 6.20
N VAL A 116 -14.83 12.92 6.37
CA VAL A 116 -15.12 11.72 7.15
C VAL A 116 -13.86 11.24 7.90
N ASN A 117 -13.98 11.07 9.21
CA ASN A 117 -13.00 10.42 10.07
C ASN A 117 -13.68 10.10 11.40
N SER A 118 -13.81 8.82 11.76
CA SER A 118 -14.60 8.41 12.92
C SER A 118 -14.02 8.94 14.24
N HIS A 119 -12.71 8.88 14.40
CA HIS A 119 -12.03 9.34 15.61
C HIS A 119 -12.21 10.87 15.83
N ILE A 120 -11.88 11.65 14.80
CA ILE A 120 -11.93 13.12 14.90
C ILE A 120 -13.37 13.59 15.12
N LEU A 121 -14.32 13.08 14.35
CA LEU A 121 -15.73 13.49 14.45
C LEU A 121 -16.34 13.15 15.82
N THR A 122 -15.99 12.00 16.38
CA THR A 122 -16.53 11.55 17.68
C THR A 122 -15.92 12.28 18.86
N TRP A 123 -14.60 12.43 18.86
CA TRP A 123 -13.88 12.86 20.05
C TRP A 123 -13.37 14.30 19.98
N ARG A 124 -13.07 14.80 18.76
CA ARG A 124 -12.37 16.08 18.58
C ARG A 124 -12.84 16.85 17.34
N PRO A 125 -14.14 17.09 17.15
CA PRO A 125 -14.69 17.66 15.88
C PRO A 125 -14.13 19.04 15.53
N ARG A 126 -13.61 19.79 16.53
CA ARG A 126 -12.98 21.11 16.30
C ARG A 126 -11.50 21.03 15.91
N HIS A 127 -10.93 19.82 15.84
CA HIS A 127 -9.49 19.61 15.61
C HIS A 127 -9.18 19.02 14.23
N ARG A 128 -10.12 19.07 13.30
CA ARG A 128 -9.88 18.67 11.90
C ARG A 128 -8.65 19.40 11.36
N PHE A 129 -7.73 18.66 10.78
CA PHE A 129 -6.49 19.16 10.18
C PHE A 129 -5.60 20.00 11.10
N LYS A 130 -5.71 19.84 12.41
CA LYS A 130 -4.91 20.61 13.39
C LYS A 130 -3.65 19.91 13.84
N ASN A 131 -3.58 18.58 13.71
CA ASN A 131 -2.42 17.78 14.06
C ASN A 131 -2.17 16.73 12.98
N LEU A 132 -1.66 17.17 11.83
CA LEU A 132 -1.34 16.29 10.70
C LEU A 132 -0.11 15.43 10.97
N ARG A 133 0.77 15.90 11.87
CA ARG A 133 1.97 15.17 12.28
C ARG A 133 1.65 13.82 12.92
N ASP A 134 0.77 13.82 13.91
CA ASP A 134 0.56 12.67 14.79
C ASP A 134 -0.75 11.93 14.50
N LEU A 135 -1.81 12.65 14.14
CA LEU A 135 -3.09 12.05 13.81
C LEU A 135 -3.07 11.53 12.35
N HIS A 136 -3.80 10.48 12.12
CA HIS A 136 -3.79 9.75 10.86
C HIS A 136 -4.94 10.15 9.95
N GLU A 137 -5.39 11.42 9.97
CA GLU A 137 -6.54 11.90 9.18
C GLU A 137 -6.35 11.66 7.69
N LEU A 138 -5.24 12.14 7.11
CA LEU A 138 -4.98 11.97 5.68
C LEU A 138 -4.57 10.53 5.32
N TYR A 139 -3.96 9.80 6.24
CA TYR A 139 -3.68 8.38 6.08
C TYR A 139 -4.98 7.56 5.95
N CYS A 140 -5.95 7.80 6.83
CA CYS A 140 -7.27 7.17 6.76
C CYS A 140 -8.01 7.55 5.48
N ALA A 141 -7.95 8.83 5.08
CA ALA A 141 -8.53 9.29 3.82
C ALA A 141 -7.91 8.59 2.61
N GLY A 142 -6.57 8.43 2.61
CA GLY A 142 -5.84 7.75 1.53
C GLY A 142 -6.29 6.30 1.37
N HIS A 143 -6.27 5.51 2.44
CA HIS A 143 -6.73 4.11 2.38
C HIS A 143 -8.19 3.99 1.95
N LEU A 144 -9.06 4.92 2.37
CA LEU A 144 -10.45 4.91 1.93
C LEU A 144 -10.57 5.21 0.42
N MET A 145 -9.72 6.09 -0.13
CA MET A 145 -9.66 6.36 -1.57
C MET A 145 -9.17 5.13 -2.35
N GLU A 146 -8.14 4.43 -1.87
CA GLU A 146 -7.68 3.19 -2.49
C GLU A 146 -8.78 2.13 -2.51
N ALA A 147 -9.45 1.92 -1.37
CA ALA A 147 -10.59 1.00 -1.27
C ALA A 147 -11.72 1.35 -2.23
N ALA A 148 -12.02 2.64 -2.38
CA ALA A 148 -13.09 3.12 -3.25
C ALA A 148 -12.82 2.85 -4.72
N VAL A 149 -11.58 3.06 -5.16
CA VAL A 149 -11.19 2.78 -6.54
C VAL A 149 -11.28 1.26 -6.82
N VAL A 150 -10.74 0.43 -5.93
CA VAL A 150 -10.83 -1.04 -6.09
C VAL A 150 -12.28 -1.52 -6.08
N HIS A 151 -13.11 -0.97 -5.20
CA HIS A 151 -14.54 -1.32 -5.14
C HIS A 151 -15.27 -0.97 -6.43
N HIS A 152 -15.04 0.23 -6.96
CA HIS A 152 -15.62 0.66 -8.23
C HIS A 152 -15.14 -0.23 -9.40
N GLU A 153 -13.83 -0.49 -9.50
CA GLU A 153 -13.25 -1.34 -10.55
C GLU A 153 -13.76 -2.79 -10.47
N ALA A 154 -14.02 -3.29 -9.27
CA ALA A 154 -14.46 -4.66 -9.04
C ALA A 154 -15.96 -4.87 -9.27
N THR A 155 -16.78 -3.89 -8.92
CA THR A 155 -18.25 -4.04 -8.82
C THR A 155 -19.04 -3.12 -9.75
N GLY A 156 -18.43 -2.05 -10.25
CA GLY A 156 -19.10 -0.97 -10.98
C GLY A 156 -19.97 -0.06 -10.10
N LYS A 157 -20.02 -0.25 -8.77
CA LYS A 157 -20.79 0.56 -7.84
C LYS A 157 -20.06 1.88 -7.52
N ASP A 158 -20.76 3.00 -7.50
CA ASP A 158 -20.20 4.36 -7.36
C ASP A 158 -20.31 4.96 -5.95
N THR A 159 -21.03 4.35 -5.04
CA THR A 159 -21.33 4.95 -3.73
C THR A 159 -20.05 5.34 -2.98
N LEU A 160 -19.13 4.41 -2.78
CA LEU A 160 -17.89 4.69 -2.06
C LEU A 160 -16.99 5.67 -2.83
N LEU A 161 -16.94 5.54 -4.17
CA LEU A 161 -16.18 6.47 -5.01
C LEU A 161 -16.74 7.91 -4.90
N SER A 162 -18.05 8.07 -4.80
CA SER A 162 -18.70 9.38 -4.58
C SER A 162 -18.35 9.98 -3.21
N VAL A 163 -18.30 9.13 -2.15
CA VAL A 163 -17.87 9.56 -0.80
C VAL A 163 -16.44 10.10 -0.84
N VAL A 164 -15.51 9.36 -1.44
CA VAL A 164 -14.10 9.77 -1.44
C VAL A 164 -13.81 10.93 -2.38
N ARG A 165 -14.55 11.09 -3.48
CA ARG A 165 -14.42 12.26 -4.35
C ARG A 165 -14.79 13.55 -3.60
N ARG A 166 -15.90 13.56 -2.86
CA ARG A 166 -16.29 14.71 -2.02
C ARG A 166 -15.22 15.00 -0.95
N TYR A 167 -14.60 13.95 -0.38
CA TYR A 167 -13.50 14.15 0.57
C TYR A 167 -12.24 14.69 -0.12
N ALA A 168 -11.86 14.17 -1.28
CA ALA A 168 -10.73 14.69 -2.04
C ALA A 168 -10.93 16.13 -2.52
N ASP A 169 -12.15 16.50 -2.91
CA ASP A 169 -12.51 17.88 -3.26
C ASP A 169 -12.32 18.81 -2.06
N LEU A 170 -12.79 18.42 -0.87
CA LEU A 170 -12.54 19.17 0.37
C LEU A 170 -11.02 19.31 0.63
N LEU A 171 -10.23 18.24 0.45
CA LEU A 171 -8.78 18.31 0.66
C LEU A 171 -8.13 19.27 -0.34
N PHE A 172 -8.54 19.26 -1.60
CA PHE A 172 -8.05 20.19 -2.61
C PHE A 172 -8.38 21.65 -2.29
N GLU A 173 -9.56 21.91 -1.72
CA GLU A 173 -9.94 23.26 -1.25
C GLU A 173 -9.11 23.70 -0.04
N ARG A 174 -8.82 22.78 0.88
CA ARG A 174 -8.17 23.10 2.17
C ARG A 174 -6.64 23.15 2.12
N PHE A 175 -6.00 22.36 1.23
CA PHE A 175 -4.55 22.24 1.16
C PHE A 175 -3.99 22.91 -0.10
N GLY A 176 -2.77 23.45 0.01
CA GLY A 176 -2.07 24.09 -1.09
C GLY A 176 -1.33 25.37 -0.69
N LYS A 177 -0.82 26.07 -1.69
CA LYS A 177 -0.16 27.37 -1.52
C LYS A 177 -1.18 28.49 -1.71
N GLY A 178 -1.63 29.08 -0.64
CA GLY A 178 -2.57 30.19 -0.64
C GLY A 178 -2.80 30.70 0.77
N ALA A 179 -3.27 31.94 0.92
CA ALA A 179 -3.44 32.58 2.23
C ALA A 179 -4.44 31.84 3.13
N ASP A 180 -5.47 31.23 2.53
CA ASP A 180 -6.54 30.54 3.25
C ASP A 180 -6.37 29.01 3.21
N LYS A 181 -5.22 28.50 2.69
CA LYS A 181 -4.93 27.07 2.58
C LYS A 181 -3.90 26.61 3.60
N ILE A 182 -4.00 25.36 3.98
CA ILE A 182 -3.01 24.68 4.82
C ILE A 182 -1.82 24.33 3.92
N ASN A 183 -0.71 25.04 4.11
CA ASN A 183 0.55 24.72 3.44
C ASN A 183 1.30 23.68 4.25
N GLY A 184 0.80 22.44 4.25
CA GLY A 184 1.29 21.34 5.07
C GLY A 184 1.00 19.98 4.47
N TYR A 185 1.47 18.93 5.15
CA TYR A 185 1.37 17.53 4.73
C TYR A 185 1.22 16.61 5.94
N CYS A 186 0.81 15.36 5.70
CA CYS A 186 0.60 14.38 6.78
C CYS A 186 1.91 13.81 7.34
N GLY A 187 1.87 13.36 8.59
CA GLY A 187 2.98 12.65 9.21
C GLY A 187 3.18 11.25 8.63
N HIS A 188 2.09 10.54 8.30
CA HIS A 188 2.16 9.25 7.64
C HIS A 188 1.75 9.38 6.17
N PRO A 189 2.70 9.30 5.20
CA PRO A 189 2.38 9.24 3.79
C PRO A 189 1.46 8.06 3.46
N GLU A 190 0.46 8.33 2.67
CA GLU A 190 -0.49 7.41 2.07
C GLU A 190 -1.39 8.18 1.10
N ILE A 191 -1.80 9.40 1.52
CA ILE A 191 -2.71 10.23 0.73
C ILE A 191 -2.13 10.56 -0.65
N GLU A 192 -0.81 10.68 -0.73
CA GLU A 192 -0.10 11.02 -1.97
C GLU A 192 -0.31 9.93 -3.04
N LEU A 193 -0.11 8.66 -2.68
CA LEU A 193 -0.29 7.55 -3.62
C LEU A 193 -1.78 7.27 -3.91
N ALA A 194 -2.64 7.46 -2.92
CA ALA A 194 -4.08 7.27 -3.07
C ALA A 194 -4.72 8.30 -4.02
N LEU A 195 -4.30 9.56 -3.92
CA LEU A 195 -4.70 10.62 -4.86
C LEU A 195 -4.27 10.28 -6.30
N MET A 196 -3.10 9.70 -6.49
CA MET A 196 -2.64 9.24 -7.81
C MET A 196 -3.52 8.12 -8.36
N ARG A 197 -3.94 7.20 -7.50
CA ARG A 197 -4.86 6.15 -7.89
C ARG A 197 -6.24 6.72 -8.27
N LEU A 198 -6.74 7.66 -7.46
CA LEU A 198 -7.99 8.35 -7.73
C LEU A 198 -7.93 9.17 -9.03
N TYR A 199 -6.80 9.86 -9.30
CA TYR A 199 -6.54 10.55 -10.56
C TYR A 199 -6.64 9.59 -11.76
N ARG A 200 -5.98 8.44 -11.70
CA ARG A 200 -6.03 7.44 -12.79
C ARG A 200 -7.42 6.88 -13.03
N SER A 201 -8.21 6.72 -11.98
CA SER A 201 -9.59 6.21 -12.07
C SER A 201 -10.58 7.23 -12.61
N THR A 202 -10.40 8.51 -12.28
CA THR A 202 -11.38 9.57 -12.56
C THR A 202 -10.97 10.52 -13.68
N GLY A 203 -9.69 10.62 -14.00
CA GLY A 203 -9.13 11.62 -14.92
C GLY A 203 -9.07 13.05 -14.35
N ASP A 204 -9.41 13.26 -13.08
CA ASP A 204 -9.44 14.59 -12.47
C ASP A 204 -8.05 15.06 -12.05
N SER A 205 -7.48 16.00 -12.79
CA SER A 205 -6.11 16.50 -12.61
C SER A 205 -5.88 17.20 -11.26
N ARG A 206 -6.93 17.62 -10.55
CA ARG A 206 -6.81 18.23 -9.22
C ARG A 206 -6.18 17.26 -8.22
N TYR A 207 -6.43 15.96 -8.35
CA TYR A 207 -5.86 14.93 -7.49
C TYR A 207 -4.36 14.72 -7.73
N LEU A 208 -3.92 14.77 -8.98
CA LEU A 208 -2.50 14.78 -9.33
C LEU A 208 -1.82 16.04 -8.77
N GLU A 209 -2.43 17.21 -8.94
CA GLU A 209 -1.90 18.49 -8.42
C GLU A 209 -1.73 18.44 -6.90
N LEU A 210 -2.73 17.93 -6.18
CA LEU A 210 -2.68 17.83 -4.72
C LEU A 210 -1.63 16.81 -4.24
N SER A 211 -1.52 15.66 -4.90
CA SER A 211 -0.47 14.67 -4.60
C SER A 211 0.92 15.26 -4.79
N ARG A 212 1.15 15.95 -5.92
CA ARG A 212 2.41 16.65 -6.20
C ARG A 212 2.72 17.72 -5.15
N PHE A 213 1.72 18.51 -4.75
CA PHE A 213 1.86 19.51 -3.69
C PHE A 213 2.38 18.90 -2.39
N PHE A 214 1.79 17.79 -1.93
CA PHE A 214 2.22 17.13 -0.69
C PHE A 214 3.66 16.60 -0.78
N ILE A 215 4.06 16.06 -1.92
CA ILE A 215 5.42 15.57 -2.17
C ILE A 215 6.42 16.74 -2.19
N ASP A 216 6.11 17.82 -2.90
CA ASP A 216 7.01 18.96 -3.09
C ASP A 216 7.15 19.80 -1.81
N GLU A 217 6.12 19.85 -0.96
CA GLU A 217 6.15 20.61 0.29
C GLU A 217 6.83 19.83 1.43
N ARG A 218 6.87 18.49 1.35
CA ARG A 218 7.48 17.67 2.40
C ARG A 218 8.97 17.92 2.52
N GLY A 219 9.39 18.27 3.74
CA GLY A 219 10.80 18.60 4.04
C GLY A 219 11.25 19.98 3.60
N ALA A 220 10.34 20.84 3.12
CA ALA A 220 10.65 22.23 2.83
C ALA A 220 11.00 23.01 4.12
N SER A 221 11.79 24.07 3.98
CA SER A 221 12.18 24.94 5.09
C SER A 221 11.43 26.30 4.99
N PRO A 222 10.84 26.80 6.10
CA PRO A 222 10.75 26.19 7.44
C PRO A 222 9.86 24.96 7.45
N ASN A 223 10.19 23.94 8.28
CA ASN A 223 9.48 22.68 8.32
C ASN A 223 8.03 22.87 8.81
N TYR A 224 7.08 22.25 8.10
CA TYR A 224 5.66 22.37 8.44
C TYR A 224 5.35 21.86 9.84
N PHE A 225 5.90 20.72 10.26
CA PHE A 225 5.62 20.16 11.59
C PHE A 225 6.12 21.02 12.74
N GLU A 226 7.15 21.81 12.51
CA GLU A 226 7.62 22.79 13.49
C GLU A 226 6.61 23.93 13.64
N ARG A 227 6.11 24.48 12.55
CA ARG A 227 5.06 25.50 12.55
C ARG A 227 3.78 24.99 13.22
N GLU A 228 3.33 23.79 12.81
CA GLU A 228 2.15 23.14 13.38
C GLU A 228 2.29 22.93 14.90
N ALA A 229 3.44 22.49 15.39
CA ALA A 229 3.70 22.31 16.82
C ALA A 229 3.63 23.62 17.62
N ILE A 230 4.19 24.69 17.05
CA ILE A 230 4.11 26.05 17.63
C ILE A 230 2.65 26.51 17.72
N GLU A 231 1.89 26.39 16.63
CA GLU A 231 0.47 26.79 16.59
C GLU A 231 -0.41 26.01 17.57
N ARG A 232 -0.08 24.75 17.82
CA ARG A 232 -0.78 23.88 18.78
C ARG A 232 -0.32 24.09 20.23
N LEU A 233 0.69 24.90 20.45
CA LEU A 233 1.37 25.03 21.76
C LEU A 233 1.88 23.67 22.26
N ASP A 234 2.25 22.77 21.34
CA ASP A 234 2.78 21.45 21.67
C ASP A 234 4.24 21.57 22.14
N ARG A 235 4.45 21.33 23.44
CA ARG A 235 5.79 21.38 24.04
C ARG A 235 6.51 20.04 24.04
N ARG A 236 5.88 18.99 23.49
CA ARG A 236 6.51 17.68 23.42
C ARG A 236 7.62 17.77 22.37
N GLU A 237 8.82 17.46 22.79
CA GLU A 237 9.93 17.26 21.87
C GLU A 237 9.54 16.16 20.87
N PHE A 238 9.84 16.40 19.61
CA PHE A 238 9.82 15.34 18.61
C PHE A 238 10.66 14.19 19.16
N ARG A 239 10.13 12.96 19.19
CA ARG A 239 10.91 11.81 19.64
C ARG A 239 12.21 11.78 18.85
N PRO A 240 13.37 12.01 19.46
CA PRO A 240 14.64 12.05 18.73
C PRO A 240 15.16 10.64 18.49
N ASN A 241 14.30 9.74 17.99
CA ASN A 241 14.70 8.34 17.76
C ASN A 241 15.46 8.14 16.47
N HIS A 242 15.89 9.23 15.82
CA HIS A 242 16.71 9.13 14.63
C HIS A 242 17.96 10.00 14.75
N PRO A 243 19.17 9.43 14.54
CA PRO A 243 20.39 10.23 14.47
C PRO A 243 20.26 11.27 13.34
N GLY A 244 20.28 12.53 13.69
CA GLY A 244 20.44 13.62 12.74
C GLY A 244 19.28 14.56 12.52
N SER A 245 18.01 14.14 12.57
CA SER A 245 16.88 15.04 12.41
C SER A 245 15.59 14.50 13.06
N PRO A 246 14.86 15.32 13.82
CA PRO A 246 13.59 14.91 14.42
C PRO A 246 12.50 14.60 13.36
N TYR A 247 12.66 15.09 12.13
CA TYR A 247 11.69 14.91 11.06
C TYR A 247 11.97 13.70 10.15
N ALA A 248 13.10 13.02 10.37
CA ALA A 248 13.52 11.85 9.60
C ALA A 248 12.52 10.69 9.71
N TYR A 249 11.88 10.52 10.88
CA TYR A 249 10.85 9.51 11.11
C TYR A 249 9.68 9.60 10.10
N MET A 250 9.38 10.82 9.65
CA MET A 250 8.27 11.13 8.73
C MET A 250 8.76 11.51 7.32
N GLN A 251 10.01 11.20 6.98
CA GLN A 251 10.67 11.55 5.69
C GLN A 251 10.58 13.05 5.36
N ALA A 252 10.56 13.91 6.40
CA ALA A 252 10.42 15.37 6.27
C ALA A 252 11.68 16.13 6.73
N HIS A 253 12.83 15.45 6.78
CA HIS A 253 14.13 16.01 7.19
C HIS A 253 14.75 16.92 6.13
N GLU A 254 14.45 16.67 4.87
CA GLU A 254 14.86 17.47 3.72
C GLU A 254 13.92 17.24 2.52
N PRO A 255 13.87 18.15 1.55
CA PRO A 255 13.06 17.97 0.35
C PRO A 255 13.37 16.65 -0.36
N ILE A 256 12.36 15.97 -0.87
CA ILE A 256 12.49 14.62 -1.45
C ILE A 256 13.58 14.50 -2.50
N ARG A 257 13.74 15.52 -3.38
CA ARG A 257 14.76 15.52 -4.44
C ARG A 257 16.19 15.62 -3.92
N GLN A 258 16.39 16.05 -2.68
CA GLN A 258 17.70 16.16 -2.02
C GLN A 258 18.05 14.88 -1.24
N GLN A 259 17.06 14.05 -0.89
CA GLN A 259 17.29 12.85 -0.12
C GLN A 259 18.19 11.86 -0.87
N THR A 260 19.24 11.41 -0.19
CA THR A 260 20.23 10.44 -0.73
C THR A 260 20.16 9.10 -0.04
N LYS A 261 19.51 9.02 1.13
CA LYS A 261 19.29 7.81 1.93
C LYS A 261 17.85 7.70 2.38
N VAL A 262 17.37 6.49 2.47
CA VAL A 262 16.08 6.21 3.09
C VAL A 262 16.25 6.13 4.60
N VAL A 263 15.46 6.90 5.33
CA VAL A 263 15.53 7.03 6.79
C VAL A 263 14.14 6.96 7.42
N GLY A 264 14.09 6.78 8.73
CA GLY A 264 12.87 6.83 9.53
C GLY A 264 12.00 5.61 9.38
N HIS A 265 10.68 5.78 9.55
CA HIS A 265 9.72 4.69 9.52
C HIS A 265 9.62 4.05 8.13
N ALA A 266 9.75 2.73 8.08
CA ALA A 266 9.92 2.03 6.80
C ALA A 266 8.66 2.07 5.93
N VAL A 267 7.46 1.86 6.49
CA VAL A 267 6.20 1.91 5.73
C VAL A 267 5.97 3.29 5.15
N ARG A 268 6.15 4.35 5.96
CA ARG A 268 6.01 5.75 5.51
C ARG A 268 6.91 6.05 4.32
N ALA A 269 8.17 5.61 4.39
CA ALA A 269 9.13 5.80 3.31
C ALA A 269 8.69 5.10 2.02
N MET A 270 8.26 3.84 2.09
CA MET A 270 7.85 3.06 0.91
C MET A 270 6.59 3.63 0.26
N TYR A 271 5.63 4.08 1.05
CA TYR A 271 4.40 4.70 0.54
C TYR A 271 4.69 6.05 -0.15
N LEU A 272 5.51 6.91 0.48
CA LEU A 272 5.96 8.16 -0.14
C LEU A 272 6.67 7.90 -1.46
N LEU A 273 7.64 6.97 -1.49
CA LEU A 273 8.42 6.67 -2.68
C LEU A 273 7.58 6.06 -3.80
N SER A 274 6.54 5.29 -3.46
CA SER A 274 5.54 4.83 -4.42
C SER A 274 4.83 6.00 -5.10
N ALA A 275 4.38 6.99 -4.32
CA ALA A 275 3.76 8.20 -4.84
C ALA A 275 4.73 9.06 -5.68
N VAL A 276 6.00 9.13 -5.26
CA VAL A 276 7.06 9.85 -6.01
C VAL A 276 7.21 9.29 -7.42
N VAL A 277 7.19 7.97 -7.58
CA VAL A 277 7.21 7.33 -8.91
C VAL A 277 5.94 7.67 -9.68
N ASP A 278 4.77 7.50 -9.06
CA ASP A 278 3.48 7.74 -9.70
C ASP A 278 3.36 9.18 -10.24
N VAL A 279 3.75 10.18 -9.43
CA VAL A 279 3.76 11.60 -9.85
C VAL A 279 4.85 11.83 -10.89
N GLY A 280 6.06 11.27 -10.71
CA GLY A 280 7.14 11.40 -11.67
C GLY A 280 6.76 10.90 -13.07
N VAL A 281 6.08 9.75 -13.16
CA VAL A 281 5.57 9.20 -14.42
C VAL A 281 4.48 10.11 -15.01
N ALA A 282 3.48 10.49 -14.21
CA ALA A 282 2.35 11.28 -14.69
C ALA A 282 2.73 12.68 -15.16
N THR A 283 3.75 13.28 -14.54
CA THR A 283 4.24 14.62 -14.87
C THR A 283 5.49 14.63 -15.75
N GLN A 284 6.03 13.47 -16.11
CA GLN A 284 7.31 13.32 -16.81
C GLN A 284 8.49 14.00 -16.10
N ASP A 285 8.43 14.04 -14.76
CA ASP A 285 9.47 14.67 -13.93
C ASP A 285 10.64 13.71 -13.69
N ALA A 286 11.67 13.82 -14.55
CA ALA A 286 12.86 12.99 -14.47
C ALA A 286 13.58 13.11 -13.10
N SER A 287 13.47 14.25 -12.41
CA SER A 287 14.14 14.46 -11.12
C SER A 287 13.50 13.61 -10.01
N LEU A 288 12.18 13.41 -10.04
CA LEU A 288 11.48 12.51 -9.13
C LEU A 288 11.84 11.06 -9.41
N LEU A 289 11.87 10.65 -10.68
CA LEU A 289 12.21 9.27 -11.07
C LEU A 289 13.66 8.92 -10.70
N GLN A 290 14.62 9.81 -10.95
CA GLN A 290 16.02 9.63 -10.54
C GLN A 290 16.16 9.56 -9.01
N THR A 291 15.37 10.33 -8.28
CA THR A 291 15.33 10.26 -6.81
C THR A 291 14.79 8.91 -6.34
N ALA A 292 13.68 8.43 -6.90
CA ALA A 292 13.11 7.14 -6.57
C ALA A 292 14.11 5.99 -6.82
N GLU A 293 14.78 5.96 -7.97
CA GLU A 293 15.81 4.96 -8.27
C GLU A 293 17.02 5.05 -7.33
N ARG A 294 17.48 6.26 -6.98
CA ARG A 294 18.58 6.45 -6.03
C ARG A 294 18.22 5.87 -4.66
N LEU A 295 17.02 6.16 -4.17
CA LEU A 295 16.56 5.71 -2.88
C LEU A 295 16.22 4.20 -2.89
N TRP A 296 15.74 3.66 -4.01
CA TRP A 296 15.64 2.22 -4.20
C TRP A 296 17.00 1.53 -4.01
N ARG A 297 18.04 2.02 -4.71
CA ARG A 297 19.39 1.46 -4.59
C ARG A 297 19.94 1.52 -3.17
N ASP A 298 19.64 2.59 -2.43
CA ASP A 298 20.02 2.70 -1.02
C ASP A 298 19.37 1.60 -0.18
N VAL A 299 18.06 1.37 -0.33
CA VAL A 299 17.34 0.32 0.40
C VAL A 299 17.91 -1.06 0.09
N ILE A 300 17.96 -1.44 -1.18
CA ILE A 300 18.31 -2.82 -1.54
C ILE A 300 19.78 -3.15 -1.29
N LYS A 301 20.69 -2.17 -1.32
CA LYS A 301 22.12 -2.39 -1.09
C LYS A 301 22.51 -2.40 0.38
N THR A 302 21.81 -1.67 1.23
CA THR A 302 22.28 -1.39 2.59
C THR A 302 21.27 -1.71 3.69
N LYS A 303 19.99 -1.97 3.37
CA LYS A 303 18.91 -2.07 4.36
C LYS A 303 17.96 -3.25 4.14
N LEU A 304 18.25 -4.11 3.17
CA LEU A 304 17.44 -5.27 2.81
C LEU A 304 17.90 -6.50 3.55
N TYR A 305 16.99 -7.18 4.23
CA TYR A 305 17.21 -8.52 4.79
C TYR A 305 17.09 -9.62 3.73
N LEU A 306 17.68 -10.78 4.00
CA LEU A 306 17.63 -11.96 3.12
C LEU A 306 16.22 -12.42 2.79
N THR A 307 15.24 -12.08 3.63
CA THR A 307 13.82 -12.41 3.45
C THR A 307 13.04 -11.37 2.67
N GLY A 308 13.68 -10.32 2.18
CA GLY A 308 12.98 -9.18 1.59
C GLY A 308 12.32 -8.26 2.62
N GLY A 309 12.63 -8.44 3.92
CA GLY A 309 12.25 -7.55 5.00
C GLY A 309 13.10 -6.28 4.98
N ILE A 310 12.55 -5.18 5.47
CA ILE A 310 13.21 -3.89 5.67
C ILE A 310 12.78 -3.25 6.99
N GLY A 311 13.64 -2.35 7.52
CA GLY A 311 13.40 -1.73 8.81
C GLY A 311 13.92 -2.59 9.95
N SER A 312 15.09 -2.25 10.50
CA SER A 312 15.79 -3.08 11.48
C SER A 312 15.40 -2.80 12.92
N ALA A 313 14.84 -1.62 13.23
CA ALA A 313 14.57 -1.19 14.59
C ALA A 313 13.08 -1.04 14.89
N SER A 314 12.67 -1.55 16.05
CA SER A 314 11.30 -1.42 16.58
C SER A 314 11.03 -0.02 17.17
N GLU A 315 12.05 0.64 17.67
CA GLU A 315 11.93 1.92 18.38
C GLU A 315 11.43 3.05 17.47
N ASN A 316 11.78 2.98 16.17
CA ASN A 316 11.32 3.91 15.14
C ASN A 316 10.57 3.20 14.00
N GLU A 317 10.20 1.95 14.17
CA GLU A 317 9.51 1.12 13.16
C GLU A 317 10.19 1.19 11.79
N GLY A 318 11.52 1.26 11.77
CA GLY A 318 12.18 1.62 10.53
C GLY A 318 13.67 1.43 10.46
N PHE A 319 14.27 2.32 9.68
CA PHE A 319 15.66 2.24 9.29
C PHE A 319 16.61 2.78 10.36
N THR A 320 17.75 2.13 10.48
CA THR A 320 18.93 2.58 11.22
C THR A 320 20.06 2.95 10.23
N ARG A 321 21.32 2.81 10.67
CA ARG A 321 22.48 3.01 9.80
C ARG A 321 22.60 1.93 8.73
N ASP A 322 23.39 2.22 7.70
CA ASP A 322 23.66 1.27 6.62
C ASP A 322 24.28 -0.05 7.18
N PHE A 323 23.85 -1.19 6.65
CA PHE A 323 24.30 -2.55 7.02
C PHE A 323 24.04 -2.95 8.49
N ASP A 324 23.17 -2.23 9.18
CA ASP A 324 22.73 -2.60 10.52
C ASP A 324 21.49 -3.49 10.42
N LEU A 325 21.74 -4.78 10.25
CA LEU A 325 20.73 -5.81 9.96
C LEU A 325 20.80 -6.94 11.01
N PRO A 326 20.52 -6.67 12.30
CA PRO A 326 20.54 -7.70 13.34
C PRO A 326 19.44 -8.74 13.08
N ASN A 327 19.75 -10.05 13.31
CA ASN A 327 18.80 -11.13 13.05
C ASN A 327 17.72 -11.24 14.13
N GLU A 328 18.12 -11.27 15.42
CA GLU A 328 17.20 -11.47 16.56
C GLU A 328 16.27 -10.25 16.79
N LYS A 329 16.78 -9.06 16.51
CA LYS A 329 16.08 -7.79 16.73
C LYS A 329 15.53 -7.16 15.46
N ALA A 330 15.55 -7.89 14.35
CA ALA A 330 14.97 -7.41 13.11
C ALA A 330 13.48 -7.10 13.32
N TYR A 331 13.09 -5.84 13.18
CA TYR A 331 11.68 -5.48 13.21
C TYR A 331 10.99 -6.00 11.94
N ALA A 332 11.54 -5.67 10.78
CA ALA A 332 11.10 -6.19 9.48
C ALA A 332 9.57 -6.32 9.40
N GLU A 333 8.87 -5.20 9.60
CA GLU A 333 7.42 -5.14 9.65
C GLU A 333 6.80 -5.69 8.37
N THR A 334 5.75 -6.49 8.49
CA THR A 334 5.01 -7.04 7.34
C THR A 334 4.55 -5.94 6.40
N CYS A 335 4.02 -4.81 6.93
CA CYS A 335 3.61 -3.67 6.10
C CYS A 335 4.78 -3.02 5.35
N ALA A 336 5.98 -3.01 5.93
CA ALA A 336 7.15 -2.42 5.28
C ALA A 336 7.58 -3.24 4.05
N SER A 337 7.56 -4.57 4.15
CA SER A 337 7.83 -5.46 3.02
C SER A 337 6.77 -5.36 1.94
N ILE A 338 5.48 -5.20 2.31
CA ILE A 338 4.40 -4.90 1.37
C ILE A 338 4.67 -3.55 0.68
N GLY A 339 5.08 -2.53 1.43
CA GLY A 339 5.45 -1.23 0.89
C GLY A 339 6.60 -1.32 -0.12
N LEU A 340 7.65 -2.10 0.19
CA LEU A 340 8.76 -2.37 -0.73
C LEU A 340 8.29 -3.05 -2.02
N PHE A 341 7.42 -4.05 -1.89
CA PHE A 341 6.80 -4.72 -3.05
C PHE A 341 6.03 -3.71 -3.92
N LEU A 342 5.21 -2.86 -3.32
CA LEU A 342 4.43 -1.85 -4.03
C LEU A 342 5.34 -0.80 -4.70
N PHE A 343 6.42 -0.40 -4.06
CA PHE A 343 7.39 0.53 -4.64
C PHE A 343 8.12 -0.09 -5.85
N GLY A 344 8.60 -1.34 -5.73
CA GLY A 344 9.20 -2.08 -6.85
C GLY A 344 8.23 -2.21 -8.04
N HIS A 345 6.96 -2.48 -7.77
CA HIS A 345 5.94 -2.55 -8.82
C HIS A 345 5.75 -1.22 -9.57
N ARG A 346 5.83 -0.07 -8.89
CA ARG A 346 5.76 1.22 -9.57
C ARG A 346 6.99 1.49 -10.42
N LEU A 347 8.17 1.12 -9.93
CA LEU A 347 9.41 1.25 -10.70
C LEU A 347 9.40 0.41 -11.99
N LEU A 348 8.75 -0.75 -12.01
CA LEU A 348 8.55 -1.53 -13.23
C LEU A 348 7.77 -0.78 -14.33
N GLN A 349 7.00 0.23 -13.96
CA GLN A 349 6.26 1.06 -14.93
C GLN A 349 7.17 2.10 -15.62
N THR A 350 8.35 2.39 -15.06
CA THR A 350 9.33 3.30 -15.66
C THR A 350 10.24 2.63 -16.68
N GLY A 351 10.32 1.29 -16.64
CA GLY A 351 11.13 0.47 -17.54
C GLY A 351 11.29 -0.95 -17.02
N LEU A 352 11.51 -1.89 -17.93
CA LEU A 352 11.72 -3.29 -17.56
C LEU A 352 13.10 -3.48 -16.93
N ASN A 353 13.12 -3.68 -15.61
CA ASN A 353 14.31 -4.07 -14.87
C ASN A 353 13.98 -5.27 -13.99
N SER A 354 14.64 -6.41 -14.24
CA SER A 354 14.42 -7.65 -13.50
C SER A 354 14.69 -7.52 -12.00
N GLU A 355 15.61 -6.65 -11.58
CA GLU A 355 15.95 -6.41 -10.17
C GLU A 355 14.71 -6.00 -9.35
N PHE A 356 13.86 -5.11 -9.91
CA PHE A 356 12.63 -4.70 -9.21
C PHE A 356 11.72 -5.89 -8.96
N ALA A 357 11.49 -6.72 -9.97
CA ALA A 357 10.63 -7.90 -9.89
C ALA A 357 11.25 -9.03 -9.04
N ASP A 358 12.57 -9.16 -9.01
CA ASP A 358 13.29 -10.11 -8.16
C ASP A 358 13.13 -9.77 -6.68
N ILE A 359 13.23 -8.49 -6.32
CA ILE A 359 13.01 -8.03 -4.93
C ILE A 359 11.53 -8.17 -4.54
N MET A 360 10.61 -7.89 -5.47
CA MET A 360 9.19 -8.15 -5.25
C MET A 360 8.93 -9.62 -4.95
N GLU A 361 9.50 -10.54 -5.75
CA GLU A 361 9.37 -11.99 -5.54
C GLU A 361 9.98 -12.41 -4.20
N LEU A 362 11.18 -11.94 -3.87
CA LEU A 362 11.85 -12.22 -2.62
C LEU A 362 10.96 -11.81 -1.41
N ALA A 363 10.46 -10.58 -1.42
CA ALA A 363 9.59 -10.09 -0.35
C ALA A 363 8.28 -10.89 -0.27
N LEU A 364 7.67 -11.16 -1.42
CA LEU A 364 6.36 -11.82 -1.52
C LEU A 364 6.39 -13.25 -0.95
N TYR A 365 7.36 -14.06 -1.37
CA TYR A 365 7.47 -15.46 -0.95
C TYR A 365 8.03 -15.65 0.45
N ASN A 366 8.65 -14.65 1.04
CA ASN A 366 9.29 -14.74 2.35
C ASN A 366 8.66 -13.82 3.38
N CYS A 367 9.14 -12.58 3.55
CA CYS A 367 8.72 -11.71 4.65
C CYS A 367 7.22 -11.38 4.62
N ILE A 368 6.63 -11.16 3.46
CA ILE A 368 5.20 -10.88 3.34
C ILE A 368 4.38 -12.14 3.67
N LEU A 369 4.71 -13.28 3.06
CA LEU A 369 3.96 -14.50 3.26
C LEU A 369 4.12 -15.06 4.67
N SER A 370 5.27 -14.84 5.33
CA SER A 370 5.45 -15.20 6.74
C SER A 370 4.50 -14.43 7.66
N GLY A 371 3.99 -13.29 7.22
CA GLY A 371 3.04 -12.46 7.96
C GLY A 371 1.68 -13.12 8.21
N ILE A 372 1.34 -14.24 7.53
CA ILE A 372 0.08 -14.96 7.72
C ILE A 372 0.33 -16.43 8.05
N GLY A 373 -0.46 -16.96 8.98
CA GLY A 373 -0.44 -18.39 9.32
C GLY A 373 -1.14 -19.26 8.28
N LEU A 374 -0.83 -20.56 8.29
CA LEU A 374 -1.50 -21.55 7.43
C LEU A 374 -2.98 -21.72 7.75
N ASP A 375 -3.40 -21.27 8.92
CA ASP A 375 -4.81 -21.20 9.36
C ASP A 375 -5.57 -20.03 8.73
N GLY A 376 -4.85 -19.01 8.21
CA GLY A 376 -5.43 -17.78 7.69
C GLY A 376 -5.97 -16.82 8.75
N GLU A 377 -5.83 -17.15 10.05
CA GLU A 377 -6.41 -16.42 11.18
C GLU A 377 -5.36 -15.93 12.18
N SER A 378 -4.08 -16.15 11.91
CA SER A 378 -2.95 -15.72 12.75
C SER A 378 -1.89 -14.98 11.96
N PHE A 379 -1.27 -13.96 12.57
CA PHE A 379 -0.43 -12.99 11.87
C PHE A 379 0.83 -12.65 12.64
N PHE A 380 1.92 -12.39 11.90
CA PHE A 380 3.07 -11.64 12.41
C PHE A 380 2.94 -10.16 12.07
N TYR A 381 3.28 -9.33 13.02
CA TYR A 381 3.51 -7.89 12.81
C TYR A 381 4.95 -7.67 12.36
N ASP A 382 5.90 -8.08 13.18
CA ASP A 382 7.35 -8.08 12.95
C ASP A 382 7.87 -9.48 12.60
N ASN A 383 8.95 -9.53 11.83
CA ASN A 383 9.49 -10.77 11.28
C ASN A 383 11.00 -10.89 11.54
N PRO A 384 11.42 -11.18 12.79
CA PRO A 384 12.82 -11.43 13.10
C PRO A 384 13.33 -12.66 12.34
N LEU A 385 14.63 -12.63 11.96
CA LEU A 385 15.25 -13.73 11.24
C LEU A 385 15.75 -14.84 12.18
N GLU A 386 15.88 -14.52 13.46
CA GLU A 386 16.28 -15.46 14.51
C GLU A 386 15.23 -15.48 15.61
N SER A 387 14.80 -16.68 16.01
CA SER A 387 13.82 -16.87 17.07
C SER A 387 14.29 -17.93 18.06
N ARG A 388 14.07 -17.67 19.35
CA ARG A 388 14.28 -18.63 20.43
C ARG A 388 13.00 -19.42 20.77
N GLY A 389 12.01 -19.43 19.86
CA GLY A 389 10.75 -20.16 20.02
C GLY A 389 9.66 -19.40 20.77
N ASN A 390 9.89 -18.15 21.14
CA ASN A 390 8.94 -17.29 21.84
C ASN A 390 8.18 -16.33 20.92
N HIS A 391 8.63 -16.15 19.67
CA HIS A 391 7.94 -15.33 18.67
C HIS A 391 6.85 -16.15 17.99
N ARG A 392 5.60 -15.73 18.13
CA ARG A 392 4.42 -16.46 17.63
C ARG A 392 3.45 -15.52 16.91
N ARG A 393 2.79 -16.05 15.89
CA ARG A 393 1.66 -15.34 15.28
C ARG A 393 0.52 -15.20 16.27
N ILE A 394 -0.20 -14.10 16.20
CA ILE A 394 -1.35 -13.80 17.03
C ILE A 394 -2.59 -13.59 16.16
N ALA A 395 -3.76 -13.89 16.70
CA ALA A 395 -5.02 -13.77 15.95
C ALA A 395 -5.32 -12.32 15.53
N TRP A 396 -4.93 -11.34 16.35
CA TRP A 396 -5.13 -9.92 16.04
C TRP A 396 -4.18 -9.03 16.86
N PRO A 397 -3.39 -8.16 16.22
CA PRO A 397 -2.54 -7.20 16.91
C PRO A 397 -3.38 -5.99 17.36
N TRP A 398 -4.12 -6.12 18.45
CA TRP A 398 -5.09 -5.15 18.97
C TRP A 398 -4.53 -3.73 19.19
N TRP A 399 -3.22 -3.58 19.36
CA TRP A 399 -2.58 -2.27 19.55
C TRP A 399 -2.42 -1.49 18.23
N CYS A 400 -2.24 -2.19 17.12
CA CYS A 400 -2.15 -1.64 15.76
C CYS A 400 -2.37 -2.75 14.72
N PRO A 401 -3.62 -3.01 14.29
CA PRO A 401 -3.91 -4.11 13.37
C PRO A 401 -3.63 -3.76 11.89
N CYS A 402 -2.63 -2.95 11.59
CA CYS A 402 -2.36 -2.49 10.23
C CYS A 402 -1.91 -3.61 9.28
N CYS A 403 -1.13 -4.59 9.78
CA CYS A 403 -0.52 -5.63 8.95
C CYS A 403 -1.50 -6.67 8.40
N PRO A 404 -2.44 -7.24 9.19
CA PRO A 404 -3.37 -8.24 8.67
C PRO A 404 -4.21 -7.78 7.47
N PRO A 405 -4.92 -6.63 7.49
CA PRO A 405 -5.68 -6.18 6.34
C PRO A 405 -4.80 -5.68 5.18
N ASN A 406 -3.60 -5.15 5.47
CA ASN A 406 -2.65 -4.78 4.42
C ASN A 406 -2.16 -6.00 3.63
N LEU A 407 -1.88 -7.10 4.33
CA LEU A 407 -1.53 -8.37 3.70
C LEU A 407 -2.71 -8.94 2.91
N ALA A 408 -3.93 -8.91 3.47
CA ALA A 408 -5.12 -9.39 2.78
C ALA A 408 -5.37 -8.63 1.47
N ARG A 409 -5.24 -7.29 1.44
CA ARG A 409 -5.42 -6.50 0.21
C ARG A 409 -4.38 -6.84 -0.86
N LEU A 410 -3.11 -7.06 -0.49
CA LEU A 410 -2.09 -7.45 -1.45
C LEU A 410 -2.37 -8.82 -2.06
N ILE A 411 -2.68 -9.84 -1.23
CA ILE A 411 -2.95 -11.19 -1.73
C ILE A 411 -4.23 -11.23 -2.56
N SER A 412 -5.29 -10.54 -2.17
CA SER A 412 -6.54 -10.46 -2.94
C SER A 412 -6.32 -9.79 -4.31
N SER A 413 -5.46 -8.77 -4.38
CA SER A 413 -5.15 -8.03 -5.61
C SER A 413 -3.95 -8.59 -6.39
N LEU A 414 -3.41 -9.76 -6.03
CA LEU A 414 -2.15 -10.29 -6.57
C LEU A 414 -2.12 -10.35 -8.10
N SER A 415 -3.25 -10.62 -8.76
CA SER A 415 -3.35 -10.67 -10.23
C SER A 415 -2.90 -9.37 -10.92
N GLY A 416 -3.02 -8.22 -10.27
CA GLY A 416 -2.61 -6.92 -10.83
C GLY A 416 -1.10 -6.66 -10.80
N TYR A 417 -0.31 -7.55 -10.22
CA TYR A 417 1.14 -7.39 -10.08
C TYR A 417 1.96 -8.38 -10.92
N LEU A 418 1.29 -9.24 -11.71
CA LEU A 418 1.95 -10.33 -12.42
C LEU A 418 2.52 -9.91 -13.78
N LEU A 419 1.80 -9.04 -14.49
CA LEU A 419 2.03 -8.71 -15.89
C LEU A 419 1.92 -7.20 -16.11
N SER A 420 2.66 -6.71 -17.08
CA SER A 420 2.46 -5.36 -17.64
C SER A 420 2.30 -5.41 -19.14
N GLU A 421 1.61 -4.43 -19.71
CA GLU A 421 1.54 -4.18 -21.14
C GLU A 421 2.17 -2.84 -21.48
N GLY A 422 2.83 -2.77 -22.62
CA GLY A 422 3.49 -1.57 -23.13
C GLY A 422 3.47 -1.55 -24.65
N PRO A 423 4.03 -0.50 -25.28
CA PRO A 423 4.05 -0.39 -26.74
C PRO A 423 4.72 -1.56 -27.44
N GLU A 424 5.77 -2.11 -26.80
CA GLU A 424 6.54 -3.21 -27.35
C GLU A 424 5.87 -4.58 -27.18
N GLY A 425 4.98 -4.73 -26.19
CA GLY A 425 4.34 -6.01 -25.95
C GLY A 425 3.86 -6.25 -24.53
N ILE A 426 4.04 -7.48 -24.05
CA ILE A 426 3.62 -7.95 -22.72
C ILE A 426 4.85 -8.38 -21.92
N ALA A 427 4.98 -7.90 -20.68
CA ALA A 427 6.04 -8.29 -19.77
C ALA A 427 5.50 -9.17 -18.64
N ILE A 428 6.25 -10.24 -18.32
CA ILE A 428 5.95 -11.17 -17.23
C ILE A 428 6.90 -10.89 -16.08
N HIS A 429 6.34 -10.40 -14.96
CA HIS A 429 7.11 -10.02 -13.77
C HIS A 429 7.16 -11.13 -12.74
N GLN A 430 6.03 -11.81 -12.51
CA GLN A 430 5.91 -12.87 -11.51
C GLN A 430 5.39 -14.15 -12.17
N TYR A 431 6.07 -15.26 -11.91
CA TYR A 431 5.69 -16.58 -12.43
C TYR A 431 4.64 -17.23 -11.52
N VAL A 432 3.39 -16.89 -11.78
CA VAL A 432 2.21 -17.41 -11.09
C VAL A 432 1.26 -17.98 -12.14
N SER A 433 0.77 -19.21 -11.93
CA SER A 433 -0.19 -19.84 -12.86
C SER A 433 -1.41 -18.94 -13.07
N CYS A 434 -1.54 -18.36 -14.24
CA CYS A 434 -2.62 -17.42 -14.55
C CYS A 434 -3.04 -17.49 -16.03
N ALA A 435 -4.24 -17.01 -16.33
CA ALA A 435 -4.69 -16.68 -17.66
C ALA A 435 -4.92 -15.18 -17.79
N ALA A 436 -4.34 -14.55 -18.78
CA ALA A 436 -4.52 -13.13 -19.06
C ALA A 436 -5.15 -12.94 -20.44
N THR A 437 -6.12 -12.03 -20.55
CA THR A 437 -6.84 -11.73 -21.78
C THR A 437 -6.46 -10.35 -22.30
N PHE A 438 -6.06 -10.30 -23.55
CA PHE A 438 -5.76 -9.09 -24.31
C PHE A 438 -6.66 -9.04 -25.56
N PRO A 439 -6.80 -7.90 -26.23
CA PRO A 439 -7.55 -7.84 -27.48
C PRO A 439 -7.04 -8.86 -28.51
N GLY A 440 -7.87 -9.85 -28.85
CA GLY A 440 -7.54 -10.93 -29.81
C GLY A 440 -6.48 -11.94 -29.34
N VAL A 441 -6.04 -11.90 -28.07
CA VAL A 441 -4.99 -12.79 -27.56
C VAL A 441 -5.30 -13.24 -26.13
N ARG A 442 -5.14 -14.53 -25.87
CA ARG A 442 -5.15 -15.11 -24.53
C ARG A 442 -3.78 -15.72 -24.25
N LEU A 443 -3.20 -15.32 -23.12
CA LEU A 443 -1.96 -15.88 -22.60
C LEU A 443 -2.27 -16.75 -21.39
N THR A 444 -1.80 -17.99 -21.39
CA THR A 444 -1.92 -18.89 -20.23
C THR A 444 -0.53 -19.27 -19.73
N LEU A 445 -0.18 -18.83 -18.55
CA LEU A 445 1.05 -19.18 -17.85
C LEU A 445 0.74 -20.30 -16.85
N LYS A 446 1.49 -21.39 -16.91
CA LYS A 446 1.54 -22.43 -15.88
C LYS A 446 2.92 -22.42 -15.25
N SER A 447 3.00 -22.30 -13.94
CA SER A 447 4.24 -22.20 -13.18
C SER A 447 4.34 -23.30 -12.14
N GLY A 448 5.51 -23.93 -12.06
CA GLY A 448 5.85 -24.88 -11.02
C GLY A 448 6.36 -24.23 -9.71
N LEU A 449 6.59 -22.92 -9.72
CA LEU A 449 7.13 -22.21 -8.54
C LEU A 449 6.15 -22.26 -7.34
N PRO A 450 6.70 -22.35 -6.11
CA PRO A 450 8.11 -22.37 -5.73
C PRO A 450 8.76 -23.77 -5.71
N PHE A 451 8.07 -24.82 -6.16
CA PHE A 451 8.49 -26.21 -5.98
C PHE A 451 9.27 -26.78 -7.19
N ALA A 452 9.07 -26.21 -8.38
CA ALA A 452 9.77 -26.59 -9.60
C ALA A 452 10.05 -25.34 -10.45
N GLY A 453 11.16 -25.37 -11.22
CA GLY A 453 11.58 -24.26 -12.06
C GLY A 453 10.91 -24.19 -13.43
N ASP A 454 10.12 -25.21 -13.78
CA ASP A 454 9.48 -25.28 -15.09
C ASP A 454 8.30 -24.31 -15.19
N ASN A 455 8.30 -23.54 -16.28
CA ASN A 455 7.21 -22.65 -16.62
C ASN A 455 6.81 -22.89 -18.09
N SER A 456 5.53 -22.89 -18.38
CA SER A 456 5.03 -22.96 -19.76
C SER A 456 4.08 -21.82 -20.03
N ILE A 457 4.17 -21.27 -21.24
CA ILE A 457 3.31 -20.17 -21.68
C ILE A 457 2.67 -20.59 -22.99
N GLU A 458 1.35 -20.64 -22.98
CA GLU A 458 0.51 -20.87 -24.14
C GLU A 458 -0.08 -19.55 -24.61
N ILE A 459 0.03 -19.29 -25.93
CA ILE A 459 -0.54 -18.11 -26.57
C ILE A 459 -1.59 -18.60 -27.54
N ALA A 460 -2.84 -18.28 -27.27
CA ALA A 460 -3.94 -18.47 -28.20
C ALA A 460 -4.30 -17.10 -28.82
N ALA A 461 -4.12 -16.96 -30.15
CA ALA A 461 -4.36 -15.71 -30.85
C ALA A 461 -5.34 -15.94 -32.02
N GLU A 462 -6.25 -15.00 -32.21
CA GLU A 462 -7.23 -15.00 -33.28
C GLU A 462 -6.60 -14.60 -34.66
N ALA A 463 -5.45 -13.91 -34.58
CA ALA A 463 -4.66 -13.47 -35.73
C ALA A 463 -3.16 -13.58 -35.37
N PRO A 464 -2.23 -13.47 -36.34
CA PRO A 464 -0.81 -13.46 -36.05
C PRO A 464 -0.46 -12.44 -34.96
N PHE A 465 0.19 -12.92 -33.89
CA PHE A 465 0.64 -12.09 -32.80
C PHE A 465 2.07 -11.58 -33.08
N ASP A 466 2.21 -10.29 -33.33
CA ASP A 466 3.46 -9.64 -33.73
C ASP A 466 4.14 -8.79 -32.60
N LYS A 467 3.62 -8.86 -31.37
CA LYS A 467 4.19 -8.17 -30.23
C LYS A 467 5.21 -9.02 -29.48
N ALA A 468 6.16 -8.36 -28.82
CA ALA A 468 7.14 -9.04 -27.98
C ALA A 468 6.52 -9.61 -26.70
N LEU A 469 7.08 -10.72 -26.24
CA LEU A 469 6.90 -11.19 -24.87
C LEU A 469 8.24 -11.04 -24.13
N ALA A 470 8.25 -10.19 -23.11
CA ALA A 470 9.41 -9.99 -22.24
C ALA A 470 9.31 -10.93 -21.03
N PHE A 471 10.30 -11.80 -20.88
CA PHE A 471 10.40 -12.73 -19.76
C PHE A 471 11.40 -12.20 -18.75
N ARG A 472 11.01 -12.10 -17.49
CA ARG A 472 11.97 -11.90 -16.42
C ARG A 472 12.83 -13.15 -16.26
N LEU A 473 14.14 -12.97 -16.27
CA LEU A 473 15.07 -14.02 -15.86
C LEU A 473 15.47 -13.74 -14.41
N PRO A 474 14.96 -14.55 -13.43
CA PRO A 474 15.26 -14.32 -12.03
C PRO A 474 16.77 -14.40 -11.76
N ALA A 475 17.31 -13.51 -10.95
CA ALA A 475 18.75 -13.50 -10.64
C ALA A 475 19.22 -14.79 -9.94
N TRP A 476 18.35 -15.49 -9.24
CA TRP A 476 18.62 -16.78 -8.62
C TRP A 476 18.59 -17.96 -9.60
N ALA A 477 17.99 -17.80 -10.79
CA ALA A 477 17.94 -18.83 -11.79
C ALA A 477 19.30 -18.96 -12.47
N GLY A 478 19.90 -20.13 -12.39
CA GLY A 478 21.18 -20.43 -13.02
C GLY A 478 21.06 -20.46 -14.55
N LYS A 479 21.32 -21.59 -15.19
CA LYS A 479 21.14 -21.75 -16.63
C LYS A 479 19.66 -21.83 -16.99
N THR A 480 19.16 -20.82 -17.67
CA THR A 480 17.78 -20.78 -18.21
C THR A 480 17.77 -21.17 -19.68
N THR A 481 16.79 -21.96 -20.09
CA THR A 481 16.57 -22.37 -21.49
C THR A 481 15.15 -21.97 -21.89
N LEU A 482 14.98 -21.48 -23.11
CA LEU A 482 13.69 -21.22 -23.73
C LEU A 482 13.51 -22.19 -24.90
N ASP A 483 12.50 -23.05 -24.82
CA ASP A 483 12.09 -23.93 -25.93
C ASP A 483 10.77 -23.41 -26.53
N ARG A 484 10.79 -23.12 -27.85
CA ARG A 484 9.61 -22.63 -28.56
C ARG A 484 9.03 -23.75 -29.37
N LYS A 485 7.78 -24.14 -29.09
CA LYS A 485 6.99 -25.07 -29.86
C LYS A 485 5.83 -24.32 -30.51
N SER A 486 5.64 -24.44 -31.82
CA SER A 486 4.40 -24.02 -32.46
C SER A 486 3.47 -25.24 -32.57
N VAL A 487 2.26 -25.10 -32.01
CA VAL A 487 1.17 -26.03 -32.23
C VAL A 487 0.37 -25.46 -33.44
N VAL A 488 0.36 -26.16 -34.54
CA VAL A 488 -0.42 -25.83 -35.74
C VAL A 488 -1.79 -26.47 -35.61
#